data_bec7a16ec27e68ae6c0783760197a1d1
#
_entry.id   bec7a16ec27e68ae6c0783760197a1d1
#
_cell.length_a   1.000
_cell.length_b   1.000
_cell.length_c   1.000
_cell.angle_alpha   90.00
_cell.angle_beta   90.00
_cell.angle_gamma   90.00
#
_symmetry.space_group_name_H-M   'P 1'
#
loop_
_entity.id
_entity.type
_entity.pdbx_description
1 polymer ?
#
loop_
_entity_poly.entity_id
_entity_poly.type
_entity_poly.pdbx_seq_one_letter_code
_entity_poly.pdbx_strand_id
1 'polypeptide(L)'
;MSAFFFKIFKLFISVFVTLIGLITITFFIGRLLPLDPVIAILGDNISQEAYDKMFYRLGLDKPLIIQYWTYLQNIFLFDFGDSLISGRPILEDIMHVFPPTLELATVAIIIGTSFGIPFGIIAAMYRNSPIDYFVRLFTLCVYSTPTFWLGLMALLVFYNKLDWIGGPGRIDFIYEYSFEAKTGFFLLDTAMQGQWEAFGNVFSHIIMPALILAFGAMAYISRMTRGFMIEQLNQEYIITARVKGLSWRQTVWKHAFRNAAVQIITVVGLSYAFLLEGAVLTETVFAWPGFGRYLTSALLAGDMNAVVACTLLIGCFFIVINLLSDLFYNIFDPRTR
;
A
#
# COMPACT_ATOMS: atom_id res chain seq x y z
N MET A 1 20.39 -29.61 -5.89
CA MET A 1 20.39 -29.07 -4.50
C MET A 1 21.25 -27.83 -4.35
N SER A 2 22.48 -27.76 -4.87
CA SER A 2 23.36 -26.59 -4.73
C SER A 2 22.80 -25.27 -5.33
N ALA A 3 22.18 -25.31 -6.50
CA ALA A 3 21.61 -24.12 -7.16
C ALA A 3 20.40 -23.54 -6.41
N PHE A 4 19.59 -24.38 -5.79
CA PHE A 4 18.44 -23.95 -4.97
C PHE A 4 18.92 -23.24 -3.68
N PHE A 5 19.88 -23.85 -2.97
CA PHE A 5 20.49 -23.23 -1.79
C PHE A 5 21.17 -21.90 -2.12
N PHE A 6 21.86 -21.82 -3.26
CA PHE A 6 22.50 -20.59 -3.70
C PHE A 6 21.48 -19.47 -4.01
N LYS A 7 20.34 -19.80 -4.62
CA LYS A 7 19.25 -18.84 -4.86
C LYS A 7 18.66 -18.32 -3.54
N ILE A 8 18.37 -19.20 -2.57
CA ILE A 8 17.85 -18.81 -1.25
C ILE A 8 18.88 -17.94 -0.51
N PHE A 9 20.14 -18.31 -0.52
CA PHE A 9 21.21 -17.55 0.12
C PHE A 9 21.36 -16.14 -0.49
N LYS A 10 21.34 -16.03 -1.82
CA LYS A 10 21.38 -14.74 -2.51
C LYS A 10 20.17 -13.88 -2.17
N LEU A 11 18.99 -14.48 -2.09
CA LEU A 11 17.77 -13.81 -1.68
C LEU A 11 17.90 -13.28 -0.25
N PHE A 12 18.33 -14.12 0.68
CA PHE A 12 18.52 -13.72 2.09
C PHE A 12 19.50 -12.56 2.23
N ILE A 13 20.64 -12.61 1.53
CA ILE A 13 21.62 -11.51 1.51
C ILE A 13 20.97 -10.24 0.95
N SER A 14 20.24 -10.34 -0.15
CA SER A 14 19.57 -9.18 -0.76
C SER A 14 18.60 -8.52 0.20
N VAL A 15 17.73 -9.31 0.85
CA VAL A 15 16.77 -8.83 1.86
C VAL A 15 17.51 -8.18 3.04
N PHE A 16 18.53 -8.86 3.56
CA PHE A 16 19.32 -8.36 4.68
C PHE A 16 20.01 -7.03 4.37
N VAL A 17 20.67 -6.93 3.21
CA VAL A 17 21.34 -5.68 2.78
C VAL A 17 20.32 -4.57 2.59
N THR A 18 19.15 -4.85 2.02
CA THR A 18 18.08 -3.86 1.84
C THR A 18 17.58 -3.35 3.18
N LEU A 19 17.29 -4.23 4.14
CA LEU A 19 16.82 -3.84 5.47
C LEU A 19 17.87 -3.05 6.24
N ILE A 20 19.12 -3.50 6.26
CA ILE A 20 20.22 -2.76 6.92
C ILE A 20 20.44 -1.39 6.24
N GLY A 21 20.38 -1.33 4.92
CA GLY A 21 20.47 -0.06 4.19
C GLY A 21 19.35 0.89 4.58
N LEU A 22 18.10 0.40 4.65
CA LEU A 22 16.93 1.17 5.05
C LEU A 22 17.08 1.70 6.49
N ILE A 23 17.44 0.84 7.44
CA ILE A 23 17.69 1.20 8.84
C ILE A 23 18.79 2.26 8.95
N THR A 24 19.89 2.08 8.21
CA THR A 24 21.00 3.03 8.21
C THR A 24 20.56 4.40 7.70
N ILE A 25 19.88 4.44 6.56
CA ILE A 25 19.40 5.70 5.97
C ILE A 25 18.44 6.40 6.93
N THR A 26 17.49 5.67 7.51
CA THR A 26 16.48 6.23 8.42
C THR A 26 17.13 6.77 9.70
N PHE A 27 18.12 6.06 10.25
CA PHE A 27 18.89 6.53 11.41
C PHE A 27 19.59 7.87 11.11
N PHE A 28 20.31 7.95 9.99
CA PHE A 28 21.02 9.19 9.65
C PHE A 28 20.07 10.33 9.33
N ILE A 29 18.97 10.08 8.61
CA ILE A 29 17.95 11.11 8.37
C ILE A 29 17.41 11.63 9.71
N GLY A 30 17.05 10.75 10.65
CA GLY A 30 16.56 11.15 11.97
C GLY A 30 17.56 11.97 12.79
N ARG A 31 18.87 11.80 12.55
CA ARG A 31 19.92 12.58 13.23
C ARG A 31 20.30 13.87 12.49
N LEU A 32 20.05 13.96 11.20
CA LEU A 32 20.32 15.15 10.39
C LEU A 32 19.17 16.17 10.42
N LEU A 33 17.97 15.74 10.76
CA LEU A 33 16.83 16.65 10.91
C LEU A 33 17.07 17.59 12.09
N PRO A 34 16.73 18.88 11.96
CA PRO A 34 16.89 19.89 13.02
C PRO A 34 15.85 19.73 14.13
N LEU A 35 15.45 18.52 14.44
CA LEU A 35 14.52 18.18 15.51
C LEU A 35 15.32 17.61 16.69
N ASP A 36 15.19 18.26 17.84
CA ASP A 36 15.80 17.78 19.08
C ASP A 36 14.89 16.70 19.70
N PRO A 37 15.36 15.43 19.79
CA PRO A 37 14.54 14.35 20.35
C PRO A 37 14.13 14.59 21.82
N VAL A 38 14.91 15.34 22.58
CA VAL A 38 14.58 15.66 23.98
C VAL A 38 13.42 16.65 24.03
N ILE A 39 13.47 17.70 23.19
CA ILE A 39 12.39 18.68 23.06
C ILE A 39 11.12 18.01 22.52
N ALA A 40 11.25 17.11 21.56
CA ALA A 40 10.11 16.36 21.01
C ALA A 40 9.40 15.53 22.09
N ILE A 41 10.14 14.97 23.05
CA ILE A 41 9.58 14.15 24.17
C ILE A 41 9.02 15.01 25.31
N LEU A 42 9.74 16.04 25.72
CA LEU A 42 9.44 16.80 26.95
C LEU A 42 8.73 18.13 26.66
N GLY A 43 8.67 18.58 25.40
CA GLY A 43 8.15 19.89 25.00
C GLY A 43 9.17 21.02 25.16
N ASP A 44 8.81 22.23 24.72
CA ASP A 44 9.73 23.39 24.66
C ASP A 44 9.99 24.04 26.01
N ASN A 45 9.09 23.90 26.99
CA ASN A 45 9.15 24.56 28.29
C ASN A 45 9.67 23.62 29.38
N ILE A 46 10.93 23.20 29.26
CA ILE A 46 11.57 22.27 30.21
C ILE A 46 12.71 22.94 30.99
N SER A 47 12.98 22.45 32.20
CA SER A 47 14.17 22.87 32.93
C SER A 47 15.42 22.24 32.31
N GLN A 48 16.55 22.95 32.41
CA GLN A 48 17.85 22.43 31.92
C GLN A 48 18.20 21.07 32.57
N GLU A 49 17.84 20.87 33.82
CA GLU A 49 18.07 19.60 34.54
C GLU A 49 17.27 18.43 33.94
N ALA A 50 16.01 18.68 33.54
CA ALA A 50 15.16 17.67 32.90
C ALA A 50 15.67 17.35 31.51
N TYR A 51 16.12 18.39 30.76
CA TYR A 51 16.75 18.22 29.43
C TYR A 51 17.99 17.32 29.54
N ASP A 52 18.95 17.69 30.40
CA ASP A 52 20.22 16.97 30.56
C ASP A 52 19.96 15.51 30.98
N LYS A 53 19.05 15.28 31.90
CA LYS A 53 18.67 13.92 32.35
C LYS A 53 18.13 13.07 31.21
N MET A 54 17.26 13.62 30.35
CA MET A 54 16.70 12.89 29.21
C MET A 54 17.76 12.72 28.13
N PHE A 55 18.60 13.70 27.85
CA PHE A 55 19.71 13.65 26.89
C PHE A 55 20.64 12.47 27.19
N TYR A 56 21.07 12.33 28.46
CA TYR A 56 21.88 11.17 28.90
C TYR A 56 21.09 9.85 28.86
N ARG A 57 19.81 9.87 29.22
CA ARG A 57 18.95 8.67 29.16
C ARG A 57 18.80 8.12 27.74
N LEU A 58 18.68 8.99 26.75
CA LEU A 58 18.61 8.64 25.33
C LEU A 58 19.99 8.30 24.76
N GLY A 59 21.07 8.44 25.50
CA GLY A 59 22.44 8.15 25.05
C GLY A 59 22.92 9.09 23.94
N LEU A 60 22.39 10.32 23.86
CA LEU A 60 22.75 11.32 22.87
C LEU A 60 24.16 11.90 23.12
N ASP A 61 24.72 11.71 24.32
CA ASP A 61 26.08 12.00 24.69
C ASP A 61 27.13 11.07 24.06
N LYS A 62 26.70 9.89 23.59
CA LYS A 62 27.59 8.86 23.07
C LYS A 62 27.99 9.12 21.62
N PRO A 63 29.18 8.64 21.17
CA PRO A 63 29.55 8.67 19.76
C PRO A 63 28.46 8.07 18.84
N LEU A 64 28.26 8.65 17.65
CA LEU A 64 27.23 8.22 16.69
C LEU A 64 27.25 6.72 16.38
N ILE A 65 28.44 6.12 16.36
CA ILE A 65 28.58 4.68 16.08
C ILE A 65 27.96 3.81 17.21
N ILE A 66 28.08 4.26 18.47
CA ILE A 66 27.49 3.57 19.62
C ILE A 66 25.98 3.77 19.62
N GLN A 67 25.49 4.97 19.30
CA GLN A 67 24.07 5.24 19.15
C GLN A 67 23.45 4.36 18.05
N TYR A 68 24.13 4.25 16.89
CA TYR A 68 23.70 3.39 15.78
C TYR A 68 23.65 1.91 16.17
N TRP A 69 24.66 1.41 16.91
CA TRP A 69 24.68 0.03 17.37
C TRP A 69 23.55 -0.27 18.36
N THR A 70 23.32 0.60 19.33
CA THR A 70 22.18 0.48 20.26
C THR A 70 20.85 0.51 19.51
N TYR A 71 20.72 1.40 18.55
CA TYR A 71 19.55 1.49 17.69
C TYR A 71 19.30 0.19 16.90
N LEU A 72 20.33 -0.40 16.30
CA LEU A 72 20.22 -1.70 15.64
C LEU A 72 19.77 -2.80 16.61
N GLN A 73 20.35 -2.86 17.80
CA GLN A 73 19.97 -3.86 18.81
C GLN A 73 18.49 -3.75 19.17
N ASN A 74 17.98 -2.55 19.42
CA ASN A 74 16.58 -2.31 19.76
C ASN A 74 15.65 -2.74 18.61
N ILE A 75 15.99 -2.42 17.37
CA ILE A 75 15.21 -2.86 16.21
C ILE A 75 15.14 -4.39 16.10
N PHE A 76 16.26 -5.09 16.28
CA PHE A 76 16.27 -6.56 16.24
C PHE A 76 15.48 -7.20 17.39
N LEU A 77 15.29 -6.48 18.50
CA LEU A 77 14.45 -6.90 19.63
C LEU A 77 12.99 -6.45 19.48
N PHE A 78 12.63 -5.80 18.36
CA PHE A 78 11.32 -5.18 18.14
C PHE A 78 10.94 -4.13 19.21
N ASP A 79 11.92 -3.54 19.86
CA ASP A 79 11.75 -2.46 20.81
C ASP A 79 11.95 -1.12 20.11
N PHE A 80 10.83 -0.53 19.67
CA PHE A 80 10.81 0.80 19.03
C PHE A 80 10.55 1.92 20.05
N GLY A 81 10.33 1.57 21.34
CA GLY A 81 9.95 2.52 22.39
C GLY A 81 8.47 2.93 22.32
N ASP A 82 8.15 4.00 23.05
CA ASP A 82 6.80 4.52 23.15
C ASP A 82 6.59 5.67 22.16
N SER A 83 5.39 5.74 21.57
CA SER A 83 4.99 6.79 20.66
C SER A 83 4.79 8.12 21.38
N LEU A 84 5.31 9.21 20.83
CA LEU A 84 5.09 10.56 21.34
C LEU A 84 3.64 11.04 21.16
N ILE A 85 2.90 10.42 20.24
CA ILE A 85 1.53 10.79 19.91
C ILE A 85 0.54 10.13 20.87
N SER A 86 0.67 8.81 21.07
CA SER A 86 -0.29 8.01 21.83
C SER A 86 0.16 7.69 23.26
N GLY A 87 1.45 7.79 23.54
CA GLY A 87 2.06 7.34 24.81
C GLY A 87 2.07 5.81 24.99
N ARG A 88 1.73 5.04 23.95
CA ARG A 88 1.74 3.57 23.93
C ARG A 88 2.95 3.03 23.19
N PRO A 89 3.32 1.76 23.38
CA PRO A 89 4.35 1.12 22.57
C PRO A 89 4.05 1.28 21.07
N ILE A 90 5.04 1.73 20.31
CA ILE A 90 4.90 1.98 18.86
C ILE A 90 4.41 0.73 18.11
N LEU A 91 4.87 -0.45 18.52
CA LEU A 91 4.43 -1.71 17.89
C LEU A 91 2.93 -1.95 18.08
N GLU A 92 2.37 -1.59 19.23
CA GLU A 92 0.93 -1.68 19.49
C GLU A 92 0.14 -0.72 18.58
N ASP A 93 0.58 0.54 18.48
CA ASP A 93 -0.04 1.51 17.56
C ASP A 93 -0.02 1.00 16.12
N ILE A 94 1.10 0.46 15.65
CA ILE A 94 1.23 -0.11 14.32
C ILE A 94 0.22 -1.25 14.10
N MET A 95 0.05 -2.14 15.07
CA MET A 95 -0.92 -3.24 14.99
C MET A 95 -2.37 -2.75 14.87
N HIS A 96 -2.67 -1.57 15.40
CA HIS A 96 -3.99 -0.94 15.29
C HIS A 96 -4.21 -0.19 13.98
N VAL A 97 -3.19 0.50 13.46
CA VAL A 97 -3.33 1.34 12.26
C VAL A 97 -3.06 0.60 10.95
N PHE A 98 -2.36 -0.52 10.98
CA PHE A 98 -2.00 -1.28 9.78
C PHE A 98 -3.20 -2.01 9.12
N PRO A 99 -4.09 -2.70 9.87
CA PRO A 99 -5.26 -3.36 9.29
C PRO A 99 -6.19 -2.40 8.52
N PRO A 100 -6.51 -1.18 8.99
CA PRO A 100 -7.27 -0.19 8.23
C PRO A 100 -6.69 0.13 6.85
N THR A 101 -5.38 0.30 6.76
CA THR A 101 -4.70 0.56 5.47
C THR A 101 -4.76 -0.65 4.55
N LEU A 102 -4.55 -1.87 5.09
CA LEU A 102 -4.69 -3.10 4.32
C LEU A 102 -6.10 -3.29 3.78
N GLU A 103 -7.13 -3.02 4.59
CA GLU A 103 -8.52 -3.09 4.17
C GLU A 103 -8.81 -2.12 3.02
N LEU A 104 -8.42 -0.87 3.17
CA LEU A 104 -8.57 0.16 2.15
C LEU A 104 -7.85 -0.20 0.84
N ALA A 105 -6.59 -0.61 0.93
CA ALA A 105 -5.77 -1.02 -0.22
C ALA A 105 -6.34 -2.28 -0.90
N THR A 106 -6.89 -3.23 -0.12
CA THR A 106 -7.51 -4.45 -0.66
C THR A 106 -8.78 -4.13 -1.44
N VAL A 107 -9.65 -3.28 -0.92
CA VAL A 107 -10.84 -2.84 -1.65
C VAL A 107 -10.44 -2.06 -2.91
N ALA A 108 -9.45 -1.18 -2.81
CA ALA A 108 -8.95 -0.40 -3.93
C ALA A 108 -8.37 -1.28 -5.05
N ILE A 109 -7.55 -2.31 -4.72
CA ILE A 109 -6.97 -3.19 -5.74
C ILE A 109 -8.02 -4.09 -6.39
N ILE A 110 -9.03 -4.53 -5.64
CA ILE A 110 -10.17 -5.29 -6.20
C ILE A 110 -10.91 -4.44 -7.24
N ILE A 111 -11.23 -3.19 -6.91
CA ILE A 111 -11.87 -2.27 -7.86
C ILE A 111 -10.94 -1.99 -9.05
N GLY A 112 -9.68 -1.63 -8.77
CA GLY A 112 -8.67 -1.32 -9.78
C GLY A 112 -8.45 -2.45 -10.79
N THR A 113 -8.39 -3.70 -10.34
CA THR A 113 -8.27 -4.88 -11.18
C THR A 113 -9.55 -5.20 -11.95
N SER A 114 -10.69 -5.10 -11.29
CA SER A 114 -12.00 -5.39 -11.89
C SER A 114 -12.32 -4.51 -13.09
N PHE A 115 -11.82 -3.29 -13.11
CA PHE A 115 -11.98 -2.37 -14.26
C PHE A 115 -10.71 -2.28 -15.12
N GLY A 116 -9.53 -2.27 -14.52
CA GLY A 116 -8.27 -2.10 -15.25
C GLY A 116 -7.97 -3.23 -16.22
N ILE A 117 -8.17 -4.49 -15.83
CA ILE A 117 -7.94 -5.63 -16.71
C ILE A 117 -8.91 -5.63 -17.90
N PRO A 118 -10.24 -5.52 -17.73
CA PRO A 118 -11.16 -5.44 -18.86
C PRO A 118 -10.88 -4.25 -19.78
N PHE A 119 -10.60 -3.07 -19.25
CA PHE A 119 -10.26 -1.89 -20.07
C PHE A 119 -9.01 -2.13 -20.89
N GLY A 120 -7.96 -2.73 -20.33
CA GLY A 120 -6.74 -3.08 -21.04
C GLY A 120 -7.00 -4.11 -22.18
N ILE A 121 -7.79 -5.16 -21.91
CA ILE A 121 -8.16 -6.17 -22.89
C ILE A 121 -8.97 -5.54 -24.02
N ILE A 122 -10.00 -4.75 -23.70
CA ILE A 122 -10.85 -4.08 -24.69
C ILE A 122 -10.01 -3.14 -25.57
N ALA A 123 -9.15 -2.33 -24.97
CA ALA A 123 -8.26 -1.42 -25.70
C ALA A 123 -7.28 -2.18 -26.62
N ALA A 124 -6.82 -3.38 -26.23
CA ALA A 124 -5.97 -4.22 -27.08
C ALA A 124 -6.75 -4.87 -28.22
N MET A 125 -7.97 -5.37 -27.95
CA MET A 125 -8.85 -5.98 -28.96
C MET A 125 -9.22 -5.01 -30.08
N TYR A 126 -9.46 -3.75 -29.72
CA TYR A 126 -9.85 -2.67 -30.63
C TYR A 126 -8.72 -1.66 -30.86
N ARG A 127 -7.48 -2.16 -30.96
CA ARG A 127 -6.28 -1.34 -31.14
C ARG A 127 -6.46 -0.31 -32.26
N ASN A 128 -6.04 0.93 -32.02
CA ASN A 128 -6.13 2.09 -32.92
C ASN A 128 -7.57 2.50 -33.29
N SER A 129 -8.58 2.01 -32.59
CA SER A 129 -9.98 2.44 -32.74
C SER A 129 -10.33 3.59 -31.79
N PRO A 130 -11.47 4.27 -31.97
CA PRO A 130 -11.96 5.27 -31.00
C PRO A 130 -12.10 4.73 -29.57
N ILE A 131 -12.42 3.44 -29.40
CA ILE A 131 -12.51 2.78 -28.09
C ILE A 131 -11.14 2.74 -27.42
N ASP A 132 -10.10 2.34 -28.15
CA ASP A 132 -8.73 2.36 -27.63
C ASP A 132 -8.29 3.78 -27.22
N TYR A 133 -8.58 4.78 -28.05
CA TYR A 133 -8.25 6.17 -27.75
C TYR A 133 -9.01 6.66 -26.52
N PHE A 134 -10.30 6.33 -26.39
CA PHE A 134 -11.11 6.70 -25.23
C PHE A 134 -10.55 6.10 -23.93
N VAL A 135 -10.27 4.79 -23.91
CA VAL A 135 -9.73 4.12 -22.72
C VAL A 135 -8.39 4.73 -22.33
N ARG A 136 -7.50 4.99 -23.30
CA ARG A 136 -6.19 5.61 -23.01
C ARG A 136 -6.33 7.04 -22.50
N LEU A 137 -7.20 7.84 -23.10
CA LEU A 137 -7.44 9.21 -22.67
C LEU A 137 -8.06 9.24 -21.28
N PHE A 138 -9.08 8.41 -21.03
CA PHE A 138 -9.73 8.29 -19.72
C PHE A 138 -8.73 7.90 -18.63
N THR A 139 -7.95 6.83 -18.83
CA THR A 139 -6.96 6.38 -17.87
C THR A 139 -5.84 7.41 -17.65
N LEU A 140 -5.45 8.14 -18.70
CA LEU A 140 -4.47 9.22 -18.59
C LEU A 140 -5.02 10.40 -17.76
N CYS A 141 -6.24 10.85 -18.03
CA CYS A 141 -6.88 11.94 -17.28
C CYS A 141 -7.00 11.60 -15.79
N VAL A 142 -7.45 10.37 -15.49
CA VAL A 142 -7.58 9.91 -14.11
C VAL A 142 -6.22 9.84 -13.40
N TYR A 143 -5.21 9.30 -14.07
CA TYR A 143 -3.85 9.19 -13.51
C TYR A 143 -3.16 10.54 -13.31
N SER A 144 -3.44 11.51 -14.16
CA SER A 144 -2.82 12.83 -14.10
C SER A 144 -3.46 13.75 -13.04
N THR A 145 -4.62 13.38 -12.51
CA THR A 145 -5.31 14.20 -11.51
C THR A 145 -4.75 13.88 -10.12
N PRO A 146 -4.36 14.92 -9.32
CA PRO A 146 -3.85 14.71 -7.98
C PRO A 146 -4.87 14.01 -7.08
N THR A 147 -4.48 12.92 -6.42
CA THR A 147 -5.36 12.09 -5.59
C THR A 147 -6.00 12.86 -4.44
N PHE A 148 -5.25 13.75 -3.78
CA PHE A 148 -5.79 14.59 -2.70
C PHE A 148 -6.88 15.56 -3.20
N TRP A 149 -6.72 16.11 -4.41
CA TRP A 149 -7.71 17.00 -5.00
C TRP A 149 -9.01 16.24 -5.32
N LEU A 150 -8.89 15.04 -5.92
CA LEU A 150 -10.04 14.15 -6.13
C LEU A 150 -10.74 13.82 -4.82
N GLY A 151 -9.97 13.56 -3.75
CA GLY A 151 -10.52 13.29 -2.42
C GLY A 151 -11.33 14.45 -1.87
N LEU A 152 -10.78 15.66 -1.92
CA LEU A 152 -11.47 16.86 -1.44
C LEU A 152 -12.74 17.16 -2.26
N MET A 153 -12.66 17.01 -3.60
CA MET A 153 -13.82 17.20 -4.47
C MET A 153 -14.89 16.13 -4.22
N ALA A 154 -14.48 14.89 -3.99
CA ALA A 154 -15.38 13.80 -3.66
C ALA A 154 -16.13 14.05 -2.33
N LEU A 155 -15.42 14.46 -1.28
CA LEU A 155 -16.03 14.84 0.01
C LEU A 155 -16.98 16.03 -0.17
N LEU A 156 -16.57 17.06 -0.92
CA LEU A 156 -17.43 18.22 -1.15
C LEU A 156 -18.72 17.86 -1.89
N VAL A 157 -18.65 17.02 -2.92
CA VAL A 157 -19.79 16.71 -3.78
C VAL A 157 -20.62 15.57 -3.19
N PHE A 158 -20.00 14.43 -2.91
CA PHE A 158 -20.74 13.21 -2.57
C PHE A 158 -21.12 13.12 -1.08
N TYR A 159 -20.29 13.64 -0.18
CA TYR A 159 -20.61 13.70 1.24
C TYR A 159 -21.42 14.96 1.56
N ASN A 160 -20.86 16.16 1.31
CA ASN A 160 -21.48 17.41 1.81
C ASN A 160 -22.73 17.83 1.02
N LYS A 161 -22.77 17.70 -0.33
CA LYS A 161 -23.90 18.16 -1.14
C LYS A 161 -24.95 17.10 -1.41
N LEU A 162 -24.54 15.85 -1.65
CA LEU A 162 -25.43 14.78 -2.09
C LEU A 162 -25.77 13.78 -0.98
N ASP A 163 -25.00 13.75 0.10
CA ASP A 163 -25.17 12.80 1.22
C ASP A 163 -25.24 11.32 0.76
N TRP A 164 -24.41 10.96 -0.23
CA TRP A 164 -24.40 9.62 -0.82
C TRP A 164 -23.39 8.67 -0.17
N ILE A 165 -22.40 9.21 0.53
CA ILE A 165 -21.30 8.47 1.14
C ILE A 165 -21.11 8.88 2.59
N GLY A 166 -20.46 8.00 3.37
CA GLY A 166 -20.05 8.34 4.74
C GLY A 166 -19.04 9.49 4.77
N GLY A 167 -18.97 10.13 5.91
CA GLY A 167 -18.05 11.24 6.17
C GLY A 167 -16.59 10.80 6.37
N PRO A 168 -15.73 11.72 6.85
CA PRO A 168 -14.36 11.38 7.25
C PRO A 168 -14.36 10.35 8.39
N GLY A 169 -13.41 9.40 8.33
CA GLY A 169 -13.31 8.29 9.27
C GLY A 169 -13.69 6.95 8.64
N ARG A 170 -13.79 5.90 9.46
CA ARG A 170 -14.12 4.52 9.00
C ARG A 170 -15.57 4.14 9.22
N ILE A 171 -16.21 4.79 10.19
CA ILE A 171 -17.56 4.45 10.66
C ILE A 171 -18.12 5.62 11.45
N ASP A 172 -19.44 5.78 11.46
CA ASP A 172 -20.10 6.74 12.33
C ASP A 172 -20.07 6.28 13.78
N PHE A 173 -19.94 7.23 14.70
CA PHE A 173 -19.83 6.97 16.15
C PHE A 173 -20.95 6.09 16.69
N ILE A 174 -22.17 6.19 16.15
CA ILE A 174 -23.33 5.41 16.60
C ILE A 174 -23.15 3.91 16.38
N TYR A 175 -22.34 3.49 15.40
CA TYR A 175 -22.07 2.08 15.07
C TYR A 175 -20.76 1.57 15.65
N GLU A 176 -19.90 2.42 16.21
CA GLU A 176 -18.56 2.03 16.67
C GLU A 176 -18.58 0.92 17.72
N TYR A 177 -19.62 0.90 18.55
CA TYR A 177 -19.81 -0.12 19.61
C TYR A 177 -20.78 -1.23 19.23
N SER A 178 -21.28 -1.28 17.98
CA SER A 178 -22.27 -2.28 17.55
C SER A 178 -21.66 -3.66 17.24
N PHE A 179 -20.35 -3.74 17.10
CA PHE A 179 -19.59 -4.95 16.80
C PHE A 179 -18.23 -4.93 17.49
N GLU A 180 -17.59 -6.10 17.59
CA GLU A 180 -16.26 -6.26 18.13
C GLU A 180 -15.21 -6.30 16.99
N ALA A 181 -14.25 -5.39 17.00
CA ALA A 181 -13.16 -5.37 16.02
C ALA A 181 -12.14 -6.48 16.33
N LYS A 182 -12.33 -7.67 15.75
CA LYS A 182 -11.47 -8.85 15.99
C LYS A 182 -10.27 -8.90 15.07
N THR A 183 -10.49 -8.63 13.78
CA THR A 183 -9.45 -8.67 12.76
C THR A 183 -8.87 -7.29 12.45
N GLY A 184 -9.58 -6.23 12.83
CA GLY A 184 -9.28 -4.85 12.46
C GLY A 184 -9.74 -4.48 11.05
N PHE A 185 -10.35 -5.42 10.29
CA PHE A 185 -11.02 -5.19 9.02
C PHE A 185 -12.52 -5.02 9.28
N PHE A 186 -12.99 -3.80 9.34
CA PHE A 186 -14.37 -3.51 9.77
C PHE A 186 -15.43 -4.10 8.83
N LEU A 187 -15.18 -4.13 7.53
CA LEU A 187 -16.08 -4.81 6.58
C LEU A 187 -16.19 -6.32 6.89
N LEU A 188 -15.06 -6.95 7.19
CA LEU A 188 -15.04 -8.38 7.51
C LEU A 188 -15.66 -8.64 8.88
N ASP A 189 -15.29 -7.87 9.90
CA ASP A 189 -15.74 -8.02 11.27
C ASP A 189 -17.27 -7.83 11.39
N THR A 190 -17.81 -6.80 10.74
CA THR A 190 -19.27 -6.55 10.71
C THR A 190 -20.04 -7.62 9.94
N ALA A 191 -19.50 -8.08 8.80
CA ALA A 191 -20.12 -9.16 8.02
C ALA A 191 -20.12 -10.49 8.78
N MET A 192 -19.01 -10.86 9.43
CA MET A 192 -18.91 -12.10 10.22
C MET A 192 -19.84 -12.12 11.44
N GLN A 193 -20.14 -10.96 12.01
CA GLN A 193 -21.04 -10.81 13.16
C GLN A 193 -22.50 -10.58 12.76
N GLY A 194 -22.80 -10.50 11.44
CA GLY A 194 -24.15 -10.28 10.93
C GLY A 194 -24.70 -8.88 11.20
N GLN A 195 -23.84 -7.91 11.49
CA GLN A 195 -24.19 -6.51 11.77
C GLN A 195 -24.32 -5.71 10.47
N TRP A 196 -25.38 -5.99 9.72
CA TRP A 196 -25.56 -5.46 8.35
C TRP A 196 -25.72 -3.93 8.27
N GLU A 197 -26.29 -3.32 9.30
CA GLU A 197 -26.38 -1.85 9.37
C GLU A 197 -25.01 -1.22 9.54
N ALA A 198 -24.20 -1.73 10.46
CA ALA A 198 -22.81 -1.31 10.63
C ALA A 198 -21.98 -1.58 9.36
N PHE A 199 -22.19 -2.75 8.72
CA PHE A 199 -21.54 -3.07 7.45
C PHE A 199 -21.85 -2.03 6.36
N GLY A 200 -23.13 -1.67 6.20
CA GLY A 200 -23.56 -0.63 5.25
C GLY A 200 -22.91 0.72 5.55
N ASN A 201 -22.80 1.08 6.82
CA ASN A 201 -22.14 2.31 7.25
C ASN A 201 -20.63 2.27 6.94
N VAL A 202 -19.91 1.22 7.33
CA VAL A 202 -18.48 1.03 7.01
C VAL A 202 -18.26 1.07 5.50
N PHE A 203 -19.13 0.39 4.71
CA PHE A 203 -19.03 0.40 3.26
C PHE A 203 -19.20 1.81 2.67
N SER A 204 -20.11 2.61 3.21
CA SER A 204 -20.30 4.00 2.76
C SER A 204 -19.07 4.88 3.01
N HIS A 205 -18.31 4.60 4.07
CA HIS A 205 -17.08 5.34 4.40
C HIS A 205 -15.88 4.91 3.55
N ILE A 206 -15.73 3.60 3.27
CA ILE A 206 -14.57 3.07 2.55
C ILE A 206 -14.65 3.23 1.04
N ILE A 207 -15.86 3.26 0.46
CA ILE A 207 -16.03 3.17 -1.00
C ILE A 207 -15.36 4.33 -1.74
N MET A 208 -15.47 5.55 -1.25
CA MET A 208 -14.91 6.72 -1.93
C MET A 208 -13.39 6.79 -1.85
N PRO A 209 -12.74 6.69 -0.66
CA PRO A 209 -11.28 6.63 -0.59
C PRO A 209 -10.72 5.43 -1.38
N ALA A 210 -11.39 4.26 -1.37
CA ALA A 210 -10.99 3.11 -2.15
C ALA A 210 -11.09 3.37 -3.67
N LEU A 211 -12.14 4.02 -4.16
CA LEU A 211 -12.28 4.41 -5.57
C LEU A 211 -11.17 5.35 -6.03
N ILE A 212 -10.81 6.32 -5.21
CA ILE A 212 -9.75 7.29 -5.55
C ILE A 212 -8.39 6.58 -5.67
N LEU A 213 -8.07 5.71 -4.72
CA LEU A 213 -6.86 4.87 -4.79
C LEU A 213 -6.93 3.91 -5.98
N ALA A 214 -8.10 3.30 -6.22
CA ALA A 214 -8.31 2.39 -7.33
C ALA A 214 -8.08 3.03 -8.70
N PHE A 215 -8.34 4.31 -8.87
CA PHE A 215 -8.14 5.02 -10.14
C PHE A 215 -6.68 4.96 -10.60
N GLY A 216 -5.72 5.18 -9.69
CA GLY A 216 -4.30 5.07 -9.99
C GLY A 216 -3.91 3.64 -10.42
N ALA A 217 -4.32 2.65 -9.62
CA ALA A 217 -4.08 1.24 -9.90
C ALA A 217 -4.74 0.79 -11.21
N MET A 218 -6.01 1.16 -11.45
CA MET A 218 -6.76 0.86 -12.67
C MET A 218 -6.05 1.39 -13.91
N ALA A 219 -5.58 2.64 -13.90
CA ALA A 219 -4.89 3.25 -15.02
C ALA A 219 -3.59 2.52 -15.35
N TYR A 220 -2.80 2.18 -14.33
CA TYR A 220 -1.56 1.43 -14.49
C TYR A 220 -1.81 0.00 -14.99
N ILE A 221 -2.72 -0.74 -14.34
CA ILE A 221 -3.10 -2.11 -14.71
C ILE A 221 -3.67 -2.16 -16.14
N SER A 222 -4.54 -1.21 -16.50
CA SER A 222 -5.12 -1.14 -17.86
C SER A 222 -4.05 -0.95 -18.92
N ARG A 223 -3.11 -0.03 -18.69
CA ARG A 223 -2.01 0.24 -19.63
C ARG A 223 -1.11 -0.98 -19.83
N MET A 224 -0.72 -1.64 -18.73
CA MET A 224 0.15 -2.81 -18.77
C MET A 224 -0.56 -4.01 -19.41
N THR A 225 -1.82 -4.26 -19.03
CA THR A 225 -2.65 -5.32 -19.63
C THR A 225 -2.80 -5.13 -21.14
N ARG A 226 -3.05 -3.88 -21.57
CA ARG A 226 -3.11 -3.57 -23.00
C ARG A 226 -1.80 -3.92 -23.72
N GLY A 227 -0.66 -3.56 -23.15
CA GLY A 227 0.66 -3.87 -23.71
C GLY A 227 0.87 -5.38 -23.89
N PHE A 228 0.68 -6.13 -22.81
CA PHE A 228 0.83 -7.59 -22.82
C PHE A 228 -0.15 -8.28 -23.78
N MET A 229 -1.40 -7.83 -23.81
CA MET A 229 -2.39 -8.39 -24.73
C MET A 229 -2.02 -8.12 -26.19
N ILE A 230 -1.53 -6.93 -26.55
CA ILE A 230 -1.07 -6.63 -27.92
C ILE A 230 0.12 -7.53 -28.29
N GLU A 231 1.06 -7.72 -27.37
CA GLU A 231 2.21 -8.63 -27.61
C GLU A 231 1.73 -10.05 -27.88
N GLN A 232 0.83 -10.58 -27.05
CA GLN A 232 0.29 -11.94 -27.23
C GLN A 232 -0.56 -12.07 -28.51
N LEU A 233 -1.37 -11.08 -28.85
CA LEU A 233 -2.22 -11.09 -30.05
C LEU A 233 -1.41 -11.07 -31.35
N ASN A 234 -0.16 -10.65 -31.35
CA ASN A 234 0.73 -10.66 -32.50
C ASN A 234 1.53 -11.98 -32.65
N GLN A 235 1.36 -12.97 -31.77
CA GLN A 235 2.10 -14.22 -31.80
C GLN A 235 1.53 -15.21 -32.84
N GLU A 236 2.37 -16.06 -33.41
CA GLU A 236 2.00 -17.04 -34.46
C GLU A 236 0.93 -18.05 -33.99
N TYR A 237 0.91 -18.42 -32.71
CA TYR A 237 -0.10 -19.34 -32.20
C TYR A 237 -1.54 -18.75 -32.26
N ILE A 238 -1.67 -17.44 -32.27
CA ILE A 238 -2.95 -16.74 -32.46
C ILE A 238 -3.43 -16.90 -33.90
N ILE A 239 -2.53 -16.78 -34.89
CA ILE A 239 -2.82 -17.03 -36.28
C ILE A 239 -3.29 -18.47 -36.47
N THR A 240 -2.56 -19.42 -35.89
CA THR A 240 -2.90 -20.85 -35.91
C THR A 240 -4.29 -21.12 -35.30
N ALA A 241 -4.64 -20.50 -34.18
CA ALA A 241 -5.95 -20.62 -33.56
C ALA A 241 -7.06 -20.11 -34.46
N ARG A 242 -6.82 -18.99 -35.16
CA ARG A 242 -7.76 -18.41 -36.14
C ARG A 242 -7.96 -19.30 -37.35
N VAL A 243 -6.89 -19.85 -37.92
CA VAL A 243 -6.95 -20.80 -39.07
C VAL A 243 -7.71 -22.06 -38.68
N LYS A 244 -7.63 -22.53 -37.43
CA LYS A 244 -8.41 -23.65 -36.89
C LYS A 244 -9.90 -23.32 -36.64
N GLY A 245 -10.37 -22.11 -37.01
CA GLY A 245 -11.78 -21.73 -36.96
C GLY A 245 -12.24 -21.17 -35.58
N LEU A 246 -11.33 -20.87 -34.63
CA LEU A 246 -11.74 -20.27 -33.38
C LEU A 246 -12.25 -18.84 -33.60
N SER A 247 -13.35 -18.50 -32.93
CA SER A 247 -13.86 -17.13 -32.91
C SER A 247 -12.86 -16.16 -32.29
N TRP A 248 -12.94 -14.87 -32.65
CA TRP A 248 -12.06 -13.84 -32.10
C TRP A 248 -12.13 -13.79 -30.57
N ARG A 249 -13.33 -13.87 -29.98
CA ARG A 249 -13.52 -13.90 -28.52
C ARG A 249 -12.82 -15.11 -27.88
N GLN A 250 -12.95 -16.30 -28.46
CA GLN A 250 -12.27 -17.49 -27.95
C GLN A 250 -10.75 -17.37 -28.04
N THR A 251 -10.25 -16.82 -29.15
CA THR A 251 -8.81 -16.58 -29.35
C THR A 251 -8.26 -15.62 -28.30
N VAL A 252 -8.96 -14.53 -28.01
CA VAL A 252 -8.56 -13.54 -27.00
C VAL A 252 -8.56 -14.15 -25.61
N TRP A 253 -9.68 -14.72 -25.15
CA TRP A 253 -9.83 -15.16 -23.76
C TRP A 253 -9.12 -16.48 -23.45
N LYS A 254 -9.17 -17.47 -24.34
CA LYS A 254 -8.58 -18.80 -24.11
C LYS A 254 -7.06 -18.85 -24.40
N HIS A 255 -6.58 -18.05 -25.33
CA HIS A 255 -5.20 -18.13 -25.81
C HIS A 255 -4.39 -16.88 -25.41
N ALA A 256 -4.76 -15.68 -25.85
CA ALA A 256 -3.99 -14.49 -25.59
C ALA A 256 -3.98 -14.12 -24.09
N PHE A 257 -5.17 -14.00 -23.47
CA PHE A 257 -5.29 -13.60 -22.08
C PHE A 257 -4.62 -14.60 -21.11
N ARG A 258 -4.79 -15.91 -21.36
CA ARG A 258 -4.17 -16.92 -20.50
C ARG A 258 -2.64 -16.81 -20.46
N ASN A 259 -2.02 -16.47 -21.60
CA ASN A 259 -0.58 -16.26 -21.68
C ASN A 259 -0.14 -14.91 -21.10
N ALA A 260 -0.96 -13.87 -21.24
CA ALA A 260 -0.72 -12.55 -20.65
C ALA A 260 -0.97 -12.55 -19.11
N ALA A 261 -1.79 -13.45 -18.59
CA ALA A 261 -2.25 -13.46 -17.20
C ALA A 261 -1.10 -13.52 -16.19
N VAL A 262 -0.02 -14.23 -16.51
CA VAL A 262 1.18 -14.33 -15.65
C VAL A 262 1.78 -12.94 -15.41
N GLN A 263 1.99 -12.19 -16.48
CA GLN A 263 2.52 -10.82 -16.40
C GLN A 263 1.54 -9.86 -15.72
N ILE A 264 0.23 -10.03 -15.96
CA ILE A 264 -0.83 -9.22 -15.36
C ILE A 264 -0.88 -9.45 -13.83
N ILE A 265 -0.77 -10.69 -13.34
CA ILE A 265 -0.74 -11.01 -11.91
C ILE A 265 0.42 -10.29 -11.22
N THR A 266 1.61 -10.30 -11.83
CA THR A 266 2.77 -9.57 -11.30
C THR A 266 2.50 -8.07 -11.19
N VAL A 267 1.89 -7.47 -12.23
CA VAL A 267 1.52 -6.04 -12.23
C VAL A 267 0.49 -5.74 -11.13
N VAL A 268 -0.48 -6.62 -10.92
CA VAL A 268 -1.48 -6.46 -9.84
C VAL A 268 -0.80 -6.52 -8.47
N GLY A 269 0.12 -7.46 -8.25
CA GLY A 269 0.89 -7.56 -7.01
C GLY A 269 1.71 -6.29 -6.72
N LEU A 270 2.44 -5.80 -7.72
CA LEU A 270 3.19 -4.54 -7.60
C LEU A 270 2.27 -3.35 -7.36
N SER A 271 1.10 -3.29 -8.05
CA SER A 271 0.11 -2.23 -7.83
C SER A 271 -0.41 -2.24 -6.39
N TYR A 272 -0.59 -3.42 -5.79
CA TYR A 272 -1.02 -3.53 -4.38
C TYR A 272 0.04 -2.96 -3.43
N ALA A 273 1.32 -3.24 -3.66
CA ALA A 273 2.41 -2.65 -2.89
C ALA A 273 2.41 -1.11 -2.99
N PHE A 274 2.27 -0.57 -4.21
CA PHE A 274 2.19 0.88 -4.43
C PHE A 274 0.96 1.53 -3.80
N LEU A 275 -0.18 0.83 -3.70
CA LEU A 275 -1.37 1.35 -3.02
C LEU A 275 -1.13 1.54 -1.52
N LEU A 276 -0.40 0.65 -0.87
CA LEU A 276 -0.06 0.78 0.55
C LEU A 276 0.86 1.97 0.82
N GLU A 277 1.79 2.21 -0.09
CA GLU A 277 2.70 3.36 -0.02
C GLU A 277 1.98 4.67 -0.36
N GLY A 278 1.10 4.64 -1.37
CA GLY A 278 0.35 5.80 -1.87
C GLY A 278 -0.90 6.17 -1.07
N ALA A 279 -1.29 5.38 -0.08
CA ALA A 279 -2.50 5.63 0.72
C ALA A 279 -2.41 6.89 1.62
N VAL A 280 -1.21 7.36 1.95
CA VAL A 280 -0.93 8.43 2.94
C VAL A 280 -1.81 9.68 2.72
N LEU A 281 -1.81 10.21 1.50
CA LEU A 281 -2.59 11.42 1.19
C LEU A 281 -4.10 11.17 1.25
N THR A 282 -4.55 10.02 0.77
CA THR A 282 -5.97 9.64 0.82
C THR A 282 -6.43 9.42 2.25
N GLU A 283 -5.65 8.74 3.07
CA GLU A 283 -5.92 8.54 4.49
C GLU A 283 -6.00 9.88 5.25
N THR A 284 -5.12 10.81 4.92
CA THR A 284 -5.11 12.14 5.54
C THR A 284 -6.37 12.92 5.16
N VAL A 285 -6.74 12.95 3.87
CA VAL A 285 -7.91 13.69 3.38
C VAL A 285 -9.22 13.14 3.94
N PHE A 286 -9.37 11.80 3.99
CA PHE A 286 -10.56 11.15 4.51
C PHE A 286 -10.52 10.91 6.02
N ALA A 287 -9.51 11.43 6.73
CA ALA A 287 -9.27 11.17 8.15
C ALA A 287 -9.30 9.65 8.50
N TRP A 288 -8.93 8.81 7.55
CA TRP A 288 -8.87 7.36 7.72
C TRP A 288 -7.79 7.02 8.75
N PRO A 289 -8.11 6.26 9.82
CA PRO A 289 -7.15 5.95 10.89
C PRO A 289 -6.18 4.86 10.46
N GLY A 290 -5.46 5.10 9.37
CA GLY A 290 -4.54 4.17 8.76
C GLY A 290 -3.08 4.47 9.07
N PHE A 291 -2.25 3.58 8.57
CA PHE A 291 -0.81 3.55 8.76
C PHE A 291 -0.11 4.79 8.14
N GLY A 292 -0.54 5.21 6.94
CA GLY A 292 0.04 6.39 6.28
C GLY A 292 -0.24 7.68 7.03
N ARG A 293 -1.46 7.83 7.58
CA ARG A 293 -1.81 8.95 8.45
C ARG A 293 -0.99 8.92 9.75
N TYR A 294 -0.81 7.75 10.36
CA TYR A 294 0.04 7.60 11.55
C TYR A 294 1.47 8.00 11.26
N LEU A 295 2.06 7.53 10.17
CA LEU A 295 3.40 7.92 9.72
C LEU A 295 3.54 9.44 9.54
N THR A 296 2.57 10.07 8.87
CA THR A 296 2.58 11.53 8.67
C THR A 296 2.49 12.28 10.00
N SER A 297 1.61 11.84 10.90
CA SER A 297 1.48 12.44 12.23
C SER A 297 2.76 12.29 13.06
N ALA A 298 3.40 11.10 13.01
CA ALA A 298 4.68 10.84 13.66
C ALA A 298 5.79 11.76 13.13
N LEU A 299 5.85 11.94 11.80
CA LEU A 299 6.84 12.82 11.16
C LEU A 299 6.65 14.28 11.60
N LEU A 300 5.40 14.77 11.63
CA LEU A 300 5.08 16.13 12.05
C LEU A 300 5.31 16.36 13.56
N ALA A 301 5.12 15.33 14.38
CA ALA A 301 5.40 15.37 15.80
C ALA A 301 6.88 15.18 16.16
N GLY A 302 7.74 14.89 15.18
CA GLY A 302 9.15 14.59 15.42
C GLY A 302 9.40 13.23 16.07
N ASP A 303 8.41 12.32 16.05
CA ASP A 303 8.53 10.96 16.59
C ASP A 303 9.31 10.06 15.61
N MET A 304 10.63 10.21 15.63
CA MET A 304 11.52 9.49 14.73
C MET A 304 11.50 7.97 14.94
N ASN A 305 11.23 7.51 16.17
CA ASN A 305 11.13 6.09 16.46
C ASN A 305 9.91 5.48 15.75
N ALA A 306 8.77 6.14 15.81
CA ALA A 306 7.57 5.73 15.07
C ALA A 306 7.79 5.79 13.56
N VAL A 307 8.44 6.84 13.04
CA VAL A 307 8.77 6.96 11.60
C VAL A 307 9.64 5.80 11.14
N VAL A 308 10.66 5.44 11.92
CA VAL A 308 11.55 4.31 11.62
C VAL A 308 10.79 2.98 11.61
N ALA A 309 10.01 2.72 12.68
CA ALA A 309 9.21 1.50 12.79
C ALA A 309 8.25 1.35 11.59
N CYS A 310 7.58 2.44 11.23
CA CYS A 310 6.72 2.49 10.06
C CYS A 310 7.47 2.22 8.75
N THR A 311 8.63 2.85 8.56
CA THR A 311 9.44 2.69 7.34
C THR A 311 9.93 1.24 7.20
N LEU A 312 10.35 0.61 8.29
CA LEU A 312 10.76 -0.79 8.31
C LEU A 312 9.61 -1.73 7.98
N LEU A 313 8.42 -1.49 8.53
CA LEU A 313 7.25 -2.31 8.25
C LEU A 313 6.87 -2.25 6.76
N ILE A 314 6.83 -1.04 6.16
CA ILE A 314 6.59 -0.89 4.71
C ILE A 314 7.66 -1.63 3.92
N GLY A 315 8.93 -1.47 4.26
CA GLY A 315 10.04 -2.17 3.60
C GLY A 315 9.91 -3.69 3.67
N CYS A 316 9.60 -4.23 4.84
CA CYS A 316 9.33 -5.66 5.01
C CYS A 316 8.13 -6.12 4.18
N PHE A 317 7.05 -5.36 4.19
CA PHE A 317 5.85 -5.69 3.42
C PHE A 317 6.11 -5.67 1.91
N PHE A 318 6.86 -4.68 1.43
CA PHE A 318 7.28 -4.60 0.02
C PHE A 318 8.12 -5.81 -0.40
N ILE A 319 9.06 -6.24 0.45
CA ILE A 319 9.85 -7.44 0.24
C ILE A 319 8.95 -8.68 0.15
N VAL A 320 8.00 -8.84 1.07
CA VAL A 320 7.06 -9.97 1.07
C VAL A 320 6.23 -9.99 -0.22
N ILE A 321 5.68 -8.85 -0.66
CA ILE A 321 4.90 -8.78 -1.90
C ILE A 321 5.77 -9.12 -3.12
N ASN A 322 7.01 -8.63 -3.19
CA ASN A 322 7.91 -8.98 -4.28
C ASN A 322 8.20 -10.47 -4.31
N LEU A 323 8.46 -11.08 -3.15
CA LEU A 323 8.68 -12.53 -3.05
C LEU A 323 7.46 -13.34 -3.47
N LEU A 324 6.27 -12.91 -3.07
CA LEU A 324 5.02 -13.53 -3.50
C LEU A 324 4.82 -13.38 -5.01
N SER A 325 5.10 -12.21 -5.57
CA SER A 325 5.03 -11.97 -7.01
C SER A 325 5.98 -12.87 -7.80
N ASP A 326 7.22 -13.02 -7.34
CA ASP A 326 8.20 -13.93 -7.95
C ASP A 326 7.77 -15.41 -7.82
N LEU A 327 7.19 -15.79 -6.69
CA LEU A 327 6.65 -17.13 -6.50
C LEU A 327 5.49 -17.41 -7.47
N PHE A 328 4.54 -16.50 -7.59
CA PHE A 328 3.43 -16.61 -8.55
C PHE A 328 3.94 -16.67 -9.98
N TYR A 329 4.92 -15.83 -10.35
CA TYR A 329 5.54 -15.89 -11.66
C TYR A 329 6.12 -17.28 -11.94
N ASN A 330 6.90 -17.84 -11.02
CA ASN A 330 7.49 -19.18 -11.17
C ASN A 330 6.47 -20.33 -11.23
N ILE A 331 5.33 -20.18 -10.54
CA ILE A 331 4.26 -21.21 -10.57
C ILE A 331 3.50 -21.19 -11.90
N PHE A 332 3.22 -19.99 -12.42
CA PHE A 332 2.35 -19.81 -13.58
C PHE A 332 3.10 -19.77 -14.91
N ASP A 333 4.41 -19.51 -14.93
CA ASP A 333 5.23 -19.55 -16.14
C ASP A 333 5.91 -20.92 -16.33
N PRO A 334 5.42 -21.78 -17.24
CA PRO A 334 6.02 -23.08 -17.52
C PRO A 334 7.45 -23.00 -18.08
N ARG A 335 7.86 -21.82 -18.57
CA ARG A 335 9.19 -21.62 -19.18
C ARG A 335 10.31 -21.42 -18.17
N THR A 336 9.96 -21.22 -16.90
CA THR A 336 10.92 -21.03 -15.80
C THR A 336 11.29 -22.33 -15.09
N ARG A 337 10.65 -23.43 -15.49
CA ARG A 337 10.96 -24.81 -15.08
C ARG A 337 11.95 -25.40 -16.07
#